data_7a2441d1347088fa021ae30462296ab5
#
_entry.id   7a2441d1347088fa021ae30462296ab5
#
_cell.length_a   1.000
_cell.length_b   1.000
_cell.length_c   1.000
_cell.angle_alpha   90.00
_cell.angle_beta   90.00
_cell.angle_gamma   90.00
#
_symmetry.space_group_name_H-M   'P 1'
#
loop_
_entity.id
_entity.type
_entity.pdbx_description
1 polymer ?
#
loop_
_entity_poly.entity_id
_entity_poly.type
_entity_poly.pdbx_seq_one_letter_code
_entity_poly.pdbx_strand_id
1 'polypeptide(L)'
;MSIDIDATLPDIPLIRPAAAGRIPSPRFPYEQAAATQVAGLETLVRAVVLAPKTTRETAGRQSGTRQHATHRKHSRWPDIRHKAFVVVSMAITVTVLYAIQRLAWPGNPPPRAGLSAAWSGASLLWLSALVPSACELAGLLMYRNPRWPRAVAPIPQLVSWRIVSRGINVEALTATILRCRAESQANPLFRYVIEVITDTSHAGLPAPADDLVYIRVPKDYQTPKGTRNKARALNYALHYSPLPDDAWIVHLDEESQPTPSIIPGIARMITEEEASGQLRIGQGIIVYHRDWKNHPFFTLSDCIRTGSDLGRLFLSMRIGVPLFGLHGSYIVVRNDVEKQVGFDVGPVGSITEDAFWGYQQMEIGRRCCWVDGYLEEQCTQSPSDFVKQRRRWFSGLIKVAVQAPVKLRWRIMLGVSMLAWALAPLAWGYTIGHFITGGYVDPAVRALANGSFAVYIVTTLAGLRVNMNEHGIRNPLKRVGWCLTWLFCMPVFSLMESISVAYALARPATGFHVVRK
;
A
#
# COMPACT_ATOMS: atom_id res chain seq x y z
N MET A 1 0.25 41.16 -7.08
CA MET A 1 -0.22 40.54 -8.32
C MET A 1 -1.04 39.34 -7.91
N SER A 2 -2.34 39.53 -7.77
CA SER A 2 -3.36 38.55 -7.29
C SER A 2 -3.75 37.72 -8.50
N ILE A 3 -3.56 36.40 -8.43
CA ILE A 3 -4.03 35.47 -9.46
C ILE A 3 -5.40 34.97 -9.01
N ASP A 4 -6.40 35.42 -9.71
CA ASP A 4 -7.81 35.04 -9.58
C ASP A 4 -7.99 33.64 -10.19
N ILE A 5 -8.37 32.64 -9.35
CA ILE A 5 -8.61 31.25 -9.79
C ILE A 5 -10.13 31.01 -9.73
N ASP A 6 -10.91 31.74 -10.49
CA ASP A 6 -12.31 31.46 -10.78
C ASP A 6 -12.53 31.39 -12.29
N ALA A 7 -11.95 30.34 -12.92
CA ALA A 7 -12.32 29.97 -14.28
C ALA A 7 -13.30 28.79 -14.20
N THR A 8 -14.57 29.10 -14.39
CA THR A 8 -15.66 28.14 -14.61
C THR A 8 -15.29 27.18 -15.73
N LEU A 9 -15.12 25.91 -15.39
CA LEU A 9 -14.98 24.82 -16.35
C LEU A 9 -16.30 24.64 -17.12
N PRO A 10 -16.26 24.48 -18.45
CA PRO A 10 -17.46 24.25 -19.24
C PRO A 10 -18.10 22.91 -18.88
N ASP A 11 -19.44 22.90 -18.82
CA ASP A 11 -20.27 21.73 -18.60
C ASP A 11 -19.97 20.64 -19.63
N ILE A 12 -19.37 19.55 -19.17
CA ILE A 12 -19.21 18.33 -19.96
C ILE A 12 -20.51 17.54 -19.81
N PRO A 13 -21.25 17.27 -20.91
CA PRO A 13 -22.49 16.51 -20.82
C PRO A 13 -22.23 15.12 -20.23
N LEU A 14 -22.99 14.78 -19.19
CA LEU A 14 -23.04 13.45 -18.61
C LEU A 14 -23.47 12.44 -19.68
N ILE A 15 -22.54 11.67 -20.19
CA ILE A 15 -22.82 10.48 -20.99
C ILE A 15 -23.52 9.48 -20.06
N ARG A 16 -24.83 9.33 -20.22
CA ARG A 16 -25.60 8.27 -19.56
C ARG A 16 -24.95 6.93 -19.97
N PRO A 17 -24.62 6.02 -19.02
CA PRO A 17 -24.17 4.70 -19.39
C PRO A 17 -25.27 4.02 -20.20
N ALA A 18 -24.92 3.52 -21.38
CA ALA A 18 -25.79 2.67 -22.16
C ALA A 18 -26.22 1.49 -21.27
N ALA A 19 -27.51 1.18 -21.31
CA ALA A 19 -28.07 0.07 -20.57
C ALA A 19 -27.20 -1.17 -20.78
N ALA A 20 -26.61 -1.68 -19.69
CA ALA A 20 -25.78 -2.87 -19.72
C ALA A 20 -26.64 -4.03 -20.17
N GLY A 21 -26.55 -4.37 -21.46
CA GLY A 21 -27.07 -5.61 -21.97
C GLY A 21 -26.44 -6.75 -21.17
N ARG A 22 -27.28 -7.63 -20.61
CA ARG A 22 -26.81 -8.85 -19.95
C ARG A 22 -25.87 -9.58 -20.90
N ILE A 23 -24.59 -9.62 -20.57
CA ILE A 23 -23.62 -10.46 -21.25
C ILE A 23 -24.10 -11.90 -21.03
N PRO A 24 -24.37 -12.70 -22.09
CA PRO A 24 -24.74 -14.09 -21.90
C PRO A 24 -23.59 -14.80 -21.20
N SER A 25 -23.87 -15.38 -20.02
CA SER A 25 -22.90 -16.18 -19.28
C SER A 25 -22.49 -17.37 -20.13
N PRO A 26 -21.20 -17.62 -20.36
CA PRO A 26 -20.78 -18.84 -21.02
C PRO A 26 -21.17 -20.03 -20.13
N ARG A 27 -21.94 -20.98 -20.66
CA ARG A 27 -22.28 -22.22 -19.98
C ARG A 27 -21.05 -23.12 -19.94
N PHE A 28 -20.41 -23.22 -18.79
CA PHE A 28 -19.26 -24.09 -18.56
C PHE A 28 -19.61 -25.22 -17.58
N PRO A 29 -18.94 -26.40 -17.67
CA PRO A 29 -19.24 -27.58 -16.86
C PRO A 29 -19.18 -27.39 -15.33
N TYR A 30 -18.54 -26.33 -14.84
CA TYR A 30 -18.39 -26.01 -13.42
C TYR A 30 -19.57 -25.20 -12.82
N GLU A 31 -20.59 -24.82 -13.64
CA GLU A 31 -21.74 -24.04 -13.15
C GLU A 31 -22.55 -24.80 -12.08
N GLN A 32 -22.67 -26.12 -12.17
CA GLN A 32 -23.40 -26.90 -11.17
C GLN A 32 -22.67 -26.95 -9.82
N ALA A 33 -21.35 -27.13 -9.83
CA ALA A 33 -20.56 -27.14 -8.60
C ALA A 33 -20.50 -25.72 -7.98
N ALA A 34 -20.40 -24.69 -8.80
CA ALA A 34 -20.45 -23.29 -8.36
C ALA A 34 -21.83 -22.93 -7.82
N ALA A 35 -22.93 -23.34 -8.46
CA ALA A 35 -24.29 -23.08 -8.00
C ALA A 35 -24.57 -23.71 -6.62
N THR A 36 -24.09 -24.93 -6.37
CA THR A 36 -24.22 -25.58 -5.07
C THR A 36 -23.41 -24.85 -3.99
N GLN A 37 -22.20 -24.40 -4.34
CA GLN A 37 -21.36 -23.63 -3.43
C GLN A 37 -21.97 -22.25 -3.12
N VAL A 38 -22.50 -21.55 -4.13
CA VAL A 38 -23.16 -20.24 -3.98
C VAL A 38 -24.43 -20.37 -3.12
N ALA A 39 -25.28 -21.39 -3.33
CA ALA A 39 -26.48 -21.58 -2.52
C ALA A 39 -26.17 -21.83 -1.03
N GLY A 40 -25.11 -22.61 -0.74
CA GLY A 40 -24.62 -22.79 0.63
C GLY A 40 -24.09 -21.50 1.25
N LEU A 41 -23.31 -20.72 0.47
CA LEU A 41 -22.74 -19.44 0.89
C LEU A 41 -23.80 -18.35 1.06
N GLU A 42 -24.80 -18.27 0.18
CA GLU A 42 -25.93 -17.34 0.32
C GLU A 42 -26.73 -17.60 1.60
N THR A 43 -26.95 -18.85 1.95
CA THR A 43 -27.66 -19.22 3.19
C THR A 43 -26.85 -18.77 4.41
N LEU A 44 -25.53 -18.94 4.39
CA LEU A 44 -24.63 -18.57 5.47
C LEU A 44 -24.55 -17.05 5.64
N VAL A 45 -24.39 -16.31 4.55
CA VAL A 45 -24.38 -14.84 4.58
C VAL A 45 -25.75 -14.28 4.96
N ARG A 46 -26.87 -14.88 4.51
CA ARG A 46 -28.20 -14.51 4.97
C ARG A 46 -28.35 -14.72 6.48
N ALA A 47 -27.80 -15.78 7.06
CA ALA A 47 -27.79 -16.00 8.51
C ALA A 47 -27.02 -14.90 9.23
N VAL A 48 -25.85 -14.48 8.73
CA VAL A 48 -25.05 -13.38 9.28
C VAL A 48 -25.74 -12.01 9.10
N VAL A 49 -26.37 -11.80 7.95
CA VAL A 49 -27.08 -10.54 7.64
C VAL A 49 -28.39 -10.42 8.42
N LEU A 50 -29.12 -11.55 8.63
CA LEU A 50 -30.42 -11.59 9.27
C LEU A 50 -30.38 -11.95 10.75
N ALA A 51 -29.19 -12.27 11.31
CA ALA A 51 -29.07 -12.56 12.74
C ALA A 51 -29.64 -11.39 13.57
N PRO A 52 -30.63 -11.64 14.42
CA PRO A 52 -31.22 -10.58 15.24
C PRO A 52 -30.12 -9.97 16.12
N LYS A 53 -30.14 -8.65 16.23
CA LYS A 53 -29.31 -7.93 17.21
C LYS A 53 -29.57 -8.56 18.58
N THR A 54 -28.66 -9.37 19.08
CA THR A 54 -28.69 -9.79 20.48
C THR A 54 -28.42 -8.54 21.31
N THR A 55 -29.48 -7.83 21.62
CA THR A 55 -29.50 -6.86 22.71
C THR A 55 -29.17 -7.63 23.98
N ARG A 56 -27.94 -7.55 24.45
CA ARG A 56 -27.61 -7.80 25.84
C ARG A 56 -28.22 -6.68 26.68
N GLU A 57 -29.52 -6.76 26.88
CA GLU A 57 -30.17 -6.14 28.05
C GLU A 57 -29.91 -7.05 29.24
N THR A 58 -28.84 -6.82 29.93
CA THR A 58 -28.73 -7.06 31.38
C THR A 58 -27.50 -6.34 31.87
N ALA A 59 -27.67 -5.24 32.52
CA ALA A 59 -27.11 -5.00 33.84
C ALA A 59 -27.12 -3.51 34.20
N GLY A 60 -27.80 -3.17 35.25
CA GLY A 60 -27.30 -2.13 36.15
C GLY A 60 -27.75 -0.71 35.85
N ARG A 61 -28.96 -0.40 36.33
CA ARG A 61 -29.30 0.96 36.80
C ARG A 61 -28.13 1.50 37.63
N GLN A 62 -27.30 2.34 37.04
CA GLN A 62 -26.44 3.24 37.81
C GLN A 62 -26.75 4.67 37.43
N SER A 63 -27.03 5.41 38.53
CA SER A 63 -27.40 6.79 38.67
C SER A 63 -26.75 7.78 37.73
N GLY A 64 -27.59 8.70 37.26
CA GLY A 64 -27.18 9.81 36.40
C GLY A 64 -26.11 10.69 37.02
N THR A 65 -25.02 10.75 36.29
CA THR A 65 -24.16 11.93 36.30
C THR A 65 -24.05 12.37 34.84
N ARG A 66 -24.73 13.48 34.53
CA ARG A 66 -24.53 14.22 33.27
C ARG A 66 -23.05 14.57 33.18
N GLN A 67 -22.27 13.75 32.46
CA GLN A 67 -20.95 14.16 32.03
C GLN A 67 -21.12 15.22 30.96
N HIS A 68 -20.91 16.47 31.34
CA HIS A 68 -20.64 17.56 30.42
C HIS A 68 -19.47 17.12 29.53
N ALA A 69 -19.77 16.86 28.25
CA ALA A 69 -18.77 16.68 27.21
C ALA A 69 -17.99 17.99 27.08
N THR A 70 -16.94 18.14 27.86
CA THR A 70 -15.97 19.20 27.67
C THR A 70 -15.36 19.02 26.30
N HIS A 71 -15.62 19.94 25.37
CA HIS A 71 -14.92 20.09 24.10
C HIS A 71 -13.41 20.30 24.38
N ARG A 72 -12.65 19.22 24.63
CA ARG A 72 -11.20 19.28 24.64
C ARG A 72 -10.76 19.69 23.24
N LYS A 73 -10.29 20.92 23.07
CA LYS A 73 -9.58 21.39 21.86
C LYS A 73 -8.49 20.36 21.56
N HIS A 74 -8.63 19.64 20.45
CA HIS A 74 -7.67 18.62 20.06
C HIS A 74 -6.30 19.25 19.89
N SER A 75 -5.32 18.77 20.64
CA SER A 75 -3.93 19.20 20.55
C SER A 75 -3.40 18.95 19.12
N ARG A 76 -2.84 19.99 18.49
CA ARG A 76 -2.11 19.88 17.21
C ARG A 76 -0.67 19.41 17.39
N TRP A 77 -0.23 19.15 18.62
CA TRP A 77 1.13 18.77 18.97
C TRP A 77 1.69 17.54 18.22
N PRO A 78 0.92 16.44 18.02
CA PRO A 78 1.44 15.28 17.26
C PRO A 78 1.82 15.62 15.81
N ASP A 79 1.03 16.47 15.14
CA ASP A 79 1.28 16.90 13.77
C ASP A 79 2.48 17.84 13.69
N ILE A 80 2.59 18.77 14.65
CA ILE A 80 3.74 19.69 14.77
C ILE A 80 5.03 18.90 15.02
N ARG A 81 5.01 17.92 15.93
CA ARG A 81 6.17 17.06 16.22
C ARG A 81 6.60 16.24 15.00
N HIS A 82 5.65 15.74 14.21
CA HIS A 82 5.97 15.01 12.99
C HIS A 82 6.63 15.94 11.96
N LYS A 83 6.05 17.10 11.69
CA LYS A 83 6.62 18.09 10.76
C LYS A 83 7.99 18.60 11.23
N ALA A 84 8.14 18.91 12.51
CA ALA A 84 9.43 19.29 13.07
C ALA A 84 10.46 18.18 12.92
N PHE A 85 10.09 16.93 13.15
CA PHE A 85 10.96 15.78 12.89
C PHE A 85 11.41 15.74 11.42
N VAL A 86 10.51 15.89 10.46
CA VAL A 86 10.83 15.89 9.02
C VAL A 86 11.80 17.01 8.69
N VAL A 87 11.48 18.27 9.07
CA VAL A 87 12.28 19.44 8.74
C VAL A 87 13.67 19.40 9.40
N VAL A 88 13.74 19.08 10.69
CA VAL A 88 15.01 19.00 11.43
C VAL A 88 15.88 17.86 10.89
N SER A 89 15.29 16.67 10.63
CA SER A 89 16.04 15.55 10.06
C SER A 89 16.54 15.86 8.65
N MET A 90 15.75 16.57 7.82
CA MET A 90 16.20 17.05 6.50
C MET A 90 17.39 17.99 6.64
N ALA A 91 17.31 19.01 7.49
CA ALA A 91 18.38 19.97 7.71
C ALA A 91 19.67 19.29 8.19
N ILE A 92 19.57 18.41 9.20
CA ILE A 92 20.72 17.65 9.72
C ILE A 92 21.33 16.80 8.62
N THR A 93 20.51 16.04 7.88
CA THR A 93 20.99 15.12 6.85
C THR A 93 21.71 15.86 5.74
N VAL A 94 21.13 16.95 5.22
CA VAL A 94 21.75 17.77 4.17
C VAL A 94 23.08 18.36 4.67
N THR A 95 23.11 18.91 5.89
CA THR A 95 24.34 19.46 6.50
C THR A 95 25.43 18.40 6.62
N VAL A 96 25.10 17.19 7.12
CA VAL A 96 26.04 16.08 7.25
C VAL A 96 26.55 15.63 5.88
N LEU A 97 25.70 15.51 4.87
CA LEU A 97 26.10 15.15 3.51
C LEU A 97 27.10 16.19 2.93
N TYR A 98 26.81 17.48 3.09
CA TYR A 98 27.75 18.53 2.67
C TYR A 98 29.07 18.47 3.43
N ALA A 99 29.05 18.24 4.74
CA ALA A 99 30.27 18.11 5.55
C ALA A 99 31.12 16.92 5.08
N ILE A 100 30.51 15.74 4.88
CA ILE A 100 31.20 14.54 4.37
C ILE A 100 31.82 14.82 3.01
N GLN A 101 31.07 15.44 2.09
CA GLN A 101 31.57 15.76 0.75
C GLN A 101 32.70 16.78 0.77
N ARG A 102 32.65 17.78 1.65
CA ARG A 102 33.74 18.74 1.83
C ARG A 102 35.02 18.10 2.38
N LEU A 103 34.89 17.14 3.29
CA LEU A 103 36.02 16.40 3.85
C LEU A 103 36.61 15.41 2.85
N ALA A 104 35.74 14.71 2.11
CA ALA A 104 36.19 13.72 1.12
C ALA A 104 36.80 14.35 -0.14
N TRP A 105 36.27 15.51 -0.56
CA TRP A 105 36.69 16.20 -1.80
C TRP A 105 36.84 17.71 -1.54
N PRO A 106 37.94 18.14 -0.92
CA PRO A 106 38.15 19.54 -0.56
C PRO A 106 38.30 20.46 -1.80
N GLY A 107 38.70 19.93 -2.97
CA GLY A 107 38.72 20.59 -4.25
C GLY A 107 37.64 20.09 -5.18
N ASN A 108 37.00 20.99 -5.94
CA ASN A 108 36.00 20.64 -6.95
C ASN A 108 36.34 21.40 -8.25
N PRO A 109 37.50 21.10 -8.89
CA PRO A 109 37.92 21.82 -10.09
C PRO A 109 36.94 21.56 -11.23
N PRO A 110 36.68 22.52 -12.12
CA PRO A 110 35.83 22.34 -13.27
C PRO A 110 36.35 21.21 -14.17
N PRO A 111 35.45 20.50 -14.86
CA PRO A 111 35.84 19.34 -15.68
C PRO A 111 36.68 19.77 -16.86
N ARG A 112 37.74 19.02 -17.14
CA ARG A 112 38.50 19.11 -18.39
C ARG A 112 37.70 18.44 -19.51
N ALA A 113 38.04 18.71 -20.76
CA ALA A 113 37.40 18.09 -21.93
C ALA A 113 37.54 16.54 -21.92
N GLY A 114 36.73 15.83 -22.68
CA GLY A 114 36.78 14.38 -22.85
C GLY A 114 36.12 13.59 -21.73
N LEU A 115 36.77 12.48 -21.29
CA LEU A 115 36.20 11.55 -20.31
C LEU A 115 35.85 12.21 -18.97
N SER A 116 36.58 13.25 -18.54
CA SER A 116 36.29 13.96 -17.29
C SER A 116 34.98 14.74 -17.38
N ALA A 117 34.65 15.31 -18.55
CA ALA A 117 33.39 15.99 -18.77
C ALA A 117 32.22 15.00 -18.79
N ALA A 118 32.39 13.85 -19.47
CA ALA A 118 31.39 12.78 -19.49
C ALA A 118 31.14 12.22 -18.09
N TRP A 119 32.20 12.00 -17.30
CA TRP A 119 32.10 11.54 -15.92
C TRP A 119 31.34 12.56 -15.04
N SER A 120 31.63 13.85 -15.18
CA SER A 120 30.90 14.92 -14.49
C SER A 120 29.43 14.95 -14.91
N GLY A 121 29.13 14.77 -16.20
CA GLY A 121 27.78 14.70 -16.72
C GLY A 121 26.98 13.53 -16.16
N ALA A 122 27.62 12.41 -15.85
CA ALA A 122 26.98 11.25 -15.24
C ALA A 122 26.39 11.55 -13.83
N SER A 123 26.81 12.64 -13.18
CA SER A 123 26.19 13.13 -11.92
C SER A 123 24.70 13.43 -12.06
N LEU A 124 24.19 13.70 -13.28
CA LEU A 124 22.77 13.88 -13.56
C LEU A 124 21.93 12.62 -13.22
N LEU A 125 22.53 11.43 -13.17
CA LEU A 125 21.85 10.21 -12.70
C LEU A 125 21.29 10.37 -11.28
N TRP A 126 21.93 11.18 -10.43
CA TRP A 126 21.44 11.44 -9.07
C TRP A 126 20.13 12.24 -9.05
N LEU A 127 19.79 12.93 -10.15
CA LEU A 127 18.54 13.69 -10.25
C LEU A 127 17.36 12.82 -10.70
N SER A 128 17.58 11.56 -11.08
CA SER A 128 16.52 10.66 -11.55
C SER A 128 15.37 10.52 -10.54
N ALA A 129 15.66 10.53 -9.24
CA ALA A 129 14.70 10.41 -8.16
C ALA A 129 14.09 11.77 -7.69
N LEU A 130 14.44 12.90 -8.31
CA LEU A 130 14.05 14.23 -7.82
C LEU A 130 12.52 14.39 -7.72
N VAL A 131 11.79 14.00 -8.77
CA VAL A 131 10.31 14.12 -8.80
C VAL A 131 9.64 13.17 -7.79
N PRO A 132 9.93 11.87 -7.75
CA PRO A 132 9.42 10.99 -6.69
C PRO A 132 9.77 11.50 -5.29
N SER A 133 10.99 11.98 -5.05
CA SER A 133 11.40 12.54 -3.76
C SER A 133 10.62 13.80 -3.38
N ALA A 134 10.32 14.67 -4.33
CA ALA A 134 9.48 15.84 -4.07
C ALA A 134 8.07 15.43 -3.63
N CYS A 135 7.48 14.40 -4.25
CA CYS A 135 6.19 13.85 -3.85
C CYS A 135 6.26 13.20 -2.45
N GLU A 136 7.33 12.47 -2.14
CA GLU A 136 7.56 11.92 -0.79
C GLU A 136 7.60 13.03 0.26
N LEU A 137 8.41 14.05 0.04
CA LEU A 137 8.55 15.17 0.98
C LEU A 137 7.23 15.92 1.15
N ALA A 138 6.53 16.21 0.06
CA ALA A 138 5.22 16.86 0.12
C ALA A 138 4.22 16.04 0.96
N GLY A 139 4.15 14.74 0.74
CA GLY A 139 3.30 13.86 1.53
C GLY A 139 3.68 13.82 3.01
N LEU A 140 4.98 13.67 3.33
CA LEU A 140 5.48 13.69 4.72
C LEU A 140 5.12 15.00 5.44
N LEU A 141 5.24 16.15 4.76
CA LEU A 141 4.89 17.46 5.33
C LEU A 141 3.37 17.66 5.45
N MET A 142 2.58 17.04 4.58
CA MET A 142 1.12 17.08 4.62
C MET A 142 0.53 16.08 5.60
N TYR A 143 1.27 15.00 5.93
CA TYR A 143 0.77 13.92 6.79
C TYR A 143 0.29 14.44 8.13
N ARG A 144 -0.84 13.90 8.56
CA ARG A 144 -1.45 14.17 9.86
C ARG A 144 -1.61 12.87 10.61
N ASN A 145 -1.05 12.82 11.82
CA ASN A 145 -1.22 11.64 12.66
C ASN A 145 -2.71 11.39 12.95
N PRO A 146 -3.14 10.12 12.95
CA PRO A 146 -4.49 9.77 13.37
C PRO A 146 -4.78 10.35 14.74
N ARG A 147 -5.94 10.98 14.88
CA ARG A 147 -6.35 11.57 16.16
C ARG A 147 -7.09 10.52 16.97
N TRP A 148 -6.36 9.68 17.65
CA TRP A 148 -6.91 8.67 18.57
C TRP A 148 -7.10 9.23 19.98
N PRO A 149 -8.17 8.83 20.74
CA PRO A 149 -9.36 8.12 20.31
C PRO A 149 -10.52 9.08 20.01
N ARG A 150 -11.04 9.08 18.81
CA ARG A 150 -12.42 9.54 18.63
C ARG A 150 -13.30 8.31 18.81
N ALA A 151 -14.29 8.36 19.69
CA ALA A 151 -15.33 7.37 19.69
C ALA A 151 -15.94 7.33 18.28
N VAL A 152 -15.79 6.21 17.59
CA VAL A 152 -16.44 5.94 16.32
C VAL A 152 -17.71 5.17 16.65
N ALA A 153 -18.85 5.66 16.18
CA ALA A 153 -20.10 4.94 16.35
C ALA A 153 -20.09 3.65 15.53
N PRO A 154 -20.70 2.57 16.02
CA PRO A 154 -20.93 1.38 15.20
C PRO A 154 -21.72 1.72 13.93
N ILE A 155 -21.32 1.10 12.83
CA ILE A 155 -21.96 1.27 11.52
C ILE A 155 -22.77 0.02 11.15
N PRO A 156 -23.88 0.16 10.38
CA PRO A 156 -24.71 -0.99 10.00
C PRO A 156 -24.11 -1.84 8.88
N GLN A 157 -23.13 -1.32 8.14
CA GLN A 157 -22.55 -1.98 6.98
C GLN A 157 -21.86 -3.29 7.34
N LEU A 158 -21.93 -4.24 6.41
CA LEU A 158 -21.16 -5.48 6.45
C LEU A 158 -19.76 -5.21 5.86
N VAL A 159 -18.72 -5.65 6.57
CA VAL A 159 -17.33 -5.56 6.11
C VAL A 159 -16.77 -6.95 5.90
N SER A 160 -16.25 -7.24 4.72
CA SER A 160 -15.55 -8.48 4.41
C SER A 160 -14.04 -8.29 4.52
N TRP A 161 -13.40 -9.14 5.31
CA TRP A 161 -11.95 -9.36 5.27
C TRP A 161 -11.67 -10.34 4.14
N ARG A 162 -11.30 -9.86 2.95
CA ARG A 162 -11.08 -10.68 1.75
C ARG A 162 -9.62 -11.06 1.63
N ILE A 163 -9.32 -12.32 1.98
CA ILE A 163 -7.96 -12.88 1.98
C ILE A 163 -7.79 -13.74 0.73
N VAL A 164 -6.76 -13.46 -0.09
CA VAL A 164 -6.42 -14.29 -1.25
C VAL A 164 -5.16 -15.09 -0.95
N SER A 165 -5.26 -16.40 -1.05
CA SER A 165 -4.17 -17.33 -0.75
C SER A 165 -4.18 -18.52 -1.71
N ARG A 166 -2.99 -19.05 -1.99
CA ARG A 166 -2.88 -20.36 -2.64
C ARG A 166 -3.15 -21.54 -1.68
N GLY A 167 -3.34 -21.26 -0.39
CA GLY A 167 -3.54 -22.28 0.65
C GLY A 167 -2.30 -23.13 0.95
N ILE A 168 -1.11 -22.69 0.54
CA ILE A 168 0.15 -23.42 0.77
C ILE A 168 0.72 -23.07 2.15
N ASN A 169 0.64 -21.80 2.54
CA ASN A 169 1.11 -21.32 3.83
C ASN A 169 -0.05 -21.33 4.85
N VAL A 170 -0.40 -22.52 5.31
CA VAL A 170 -1.54 -22.75 6.23
C VAL A 170 -1.36 -21.98 7.52
N GLU A 171 -0.14 -21.90 8.05
CA GLU A 171 0.14 -21.23 9.32
C GLU A 171 -0.13 -19.71 9.23
N ALA A 172 0.43 -19.03 8.21
CA ALA A 172 0.22 -17.60 8.02
C ALA A 172 -1.26 -17.29 7.76
N LEU A 173 -1.91 -18.07 6.90
CA LEU A 173 -3.32 -17.89 6.59
C LEU A 173 -4.22 -18.10 7.82
N THR A 174 -3.95 -19.13 8.62
CA THR A 174 -4.67 -19.39 9.89
C THR A 174 -4.48 -18.23 10.86
N ALA A 175 -3.24 -17.74 11.04
CA ALA A 175 -2.95 -16.62 11.91
C ALA A 175 -3.68 -15.34 11.46
N THR A 176 -3.76 -15.09 10.15
CA THR A 176 -4.49 -13.94 9.59
C THR A 176 -6.00 -14.06 9.82
N ILE A 177 -6.61 -15.25 9.59
CA ILE A 177 -8.03 -15.51 9.88
C ILE A 177 -8.34 -15.25 11.36
N LEU A 178 -7.54 -15.83 12.27
CA LEU A 178 -7.73 -15.68 13.71
C LEU A 178 -7.56 -14.22 14.16
N ARG A 179 -6.62 -13.49 13.55
CA ARG A 179 -6.39 -12.07 13.85
C ARG A 179 -7.56 -11.20 13.38
N CYS A 180 -8.06 -11.40 12.17
CA CYS A 180 -9.26 -10.71 11.68
C CYS A 180 -10.45 -10.91 12.62
N ARG A 181 -10.67 -12.15 13.05
CA ARG A 181 -11.73 -12.50 14.00
C ARG A 181 -11.53 -11.80 15.35
N ALA A 182 -10.34 -11.91 15.94
CA ALA A 182 -10.02 -11.35 17.25
C ALA A 182 -10.19 -9.82 17.27
N GLU A 183 -9.66 -9.12 16.28
CA GLU A 183 -9.76 -7.66 16.23
C GLU A 183 -11.19 -7.16 15.98
N SER A 184 -11.94 -7.86 15.12
CA SER A 184 -13.36 -7.53 14.87
C SER A 184 -14.24 -7.77 16.09
N GLN A 185 -13.96 -8.81 16.88
CA GLN A 185 -14.68 -9.10 18.12
C GLN A 185 -14.31 -8.14 19.25
N ALA A 186 -13.02 -7.76 19.36
CA ALA A 186 -12.54 -6.82 20.35
C ALA A 186 -13.08 -5.39 20.10
N ASN A 187 -13.35 -5.03 18.84
CA ASN A 187 -13.82 -3.71 18.41
C ASN A 187 -15.06 -3.84 17.51
N PRO A 188 -16.26 -4.13 18.05
CA PRO A 188 -17.45 -4.46 17.25
C PRO A 188 -18.10 -3.19 16.65
N LEU A 189 -17.37 -2.49 15.76
CA LEU A 189 -17.84 -1.27 15.11
C LEU A 189 -18.62 -1.55 13.81
N PHE A 190 -18.55 -2.79 13.28
CA PHE A 190 -19.30 -3.23 12.11
C PHE A 190 -19.55 -4.74 12.18
N ARG A 191 -20.53 -5.20 11.42
CA ARG A 191 -20.69 -6.63 11.16
C ARG A 191 -19.58 -7.07 10.20
N TYR A 192 -19.05 -8.27 10.38
CA TYR A 192 -17.96 -8.74 9.53
C TYR A 192 -18.17 -10.18 9.06
N VAL A 193 -17.49 -10.48 7.96
CA VAL A 193 -17.28 -11.84 7.45
C VAL A 193 -15.84 -11.95 6.95
N ILE A 194 -15.25 -13.13 7.04
CA ILE A 194 -13.91 -13.41 6.52
C ILE A 194 -14.10 -14.29 5.28
N GLU A 195 -13.72 -13.77 4.11
CA GLU A 195 -13.72 -14.53 2.86
C GLU A 195 -12.30 -14.96 2.53
N VAL A 196 -12.08 -16.26 2.43
CA VAL A 196 -10.81 -16.84 2.00
C VAL A 196 -10.97 -17.37 0.58
N ILE A 197 -10.27 -16.72 -0.37
CA ILE A 197 -10.28 -17.11 -1.78
C ILE A 197 -9.05 -17.97 -2.04
N THR A 198 -9.26 -19.23 -2.45
CA THR A 198 -8.16 -20.20 -2.66
C THR A 198 -8.47 -21.19 -3.77
N ASP A 199 -7.43 -21.73 -4.41
CA ASP A 199 -7.52 -22.76 -5.46
C ASP A 199 -7.15 -24.16 -4.96
N THR A 200 -6.86 -24.32 -3.65
CA THR A 200 -6.49 -25.58 -3.01
C THR A 200 -7.54 -26.09 -2.03
N SER A 201 -7.37 -27.33 -1.56
CA SER A 201 -8.17 -27.88 -0.48
C SER A 201 -7.84 -27.19 0.85
N HIS A 202 -8.83 -27.13 1.75
CA HIS A 202 -8.71 -26.42 3.03
C HIS A 202 -8.15 -27.31 4.17
N ALA A 203 -7.44 -28.41 3.84
CA ALA A 203 -6.87 -29.28 4.86
C ALA A 203 -5.91 -28.50 5.78
N GLY A 204 -6.16 -28.56 7.08
CA GLY A 204 -5.39 -27.85 8.11
C GLY A 204 -5.82 -26.41 8.37
N LEU A 205 -6.76 -25.85 7.61
CA LEU A 205 -7.33 -24.53 7.87
C LEU A 205 -8.51 -24.62 8.86
N PRO A 206 -8.87 -23.51 9.55
CA PRO A 206 -10.06 -23.45 10.39
C PRO A 206 -11.31 -23.90 9.61
N ALA A 207 -12.20 -24.63 10.27
CA ALA A 207 -13.46 -25.03 9.64
C ALA A 207 -14.31 -23.81 9.26
N PRO A 208 -15.10 -23.89 8.18
CA PRO A 208 -16.09 -22.87 7.85
C PRO A 208 -17.01 -22.61 9.06
N ALA A 209 -17.39 -21.34 9.25
CA ALA A 209 -18.23 -20.88 10.33
C ALA A 209 -19.10 -19.71 9.85
N ASP A 210 -20.02 -19.25 10.66
CA ASP A 210 -20.91 -18.12 10.31
C ASP A 210 -20.14 -16.85 9.93
N ASP A 211 -18.93 -16.68 10.45
CA ASP A 211 -18.03 -15.56 10.16
C ASP A 211 -16.90 -15.90 9.18
N LEU A 212 -16.82 -17.16 8.66
CA LEU A 212 -15.70 -17.62 7.82
C LEU A 212 -16.19 -18.43 6.62
N VAL A 213 -15.97 -17.88 5.44
CA VAL A 213 -16.39 -18.44 4.16
C VAL A 213 -15.17 -18.72 3.28
N TYR A 214 -15.15 -19.88 2.63
CA TYR A 214 -14.14 -20.25 1.64
C TYR A 214 -14.72 -20.20 0.23
N ILE A 215 -14.12 -19.40 -0.64
CA ILE A 215 -14.43 -19.32 -2.07
C ILE A 215 -13.36 -20.11 -2.81
N ARG A 216 -13.74 -21.30 -3.31
CA ARG A 216 -12.83 -22.18 -4.01
C ARG A 216 -12.80 -21.85 -5.50
N VAL A 217 -11.66 -21.43 -6.00
CA VAL A 217 -11.46 -21.15 -7.41
C VAL A 217 -11.15 -22.45 -8.16
N PRO A 218 -11.99 -22.88 -9.13
CA PRO A 218 -11.70 -24.07 -9.91
C PRO A 218 -10.38 -23.95 -10.68
N LYS A 219 -9.65 -25.06 -10.80
CA LYS A 219 -8.34 -25.05 -11.50
C LYS A 219 -8.48 -24.73 -12.98
N ASP A 220 -9.58 -25.14 -13.58
CA ASP A 220 -9.95 -24.93 -14.98
C ASP A 220 -10.61 -23.57 -15.25
N TYR A 221 -10.94 -22.79 -14.21
CA TYR A 221 -11.48 -21.44 -14.39
C TYR A 221 -10.49 -20.56 -15.15
N GLN A 222 -10.96 -19.96 -16.22
CA GLN A 222 -10.22 -19.01 -17.05
C GLN A 222 -11.02 -17.76 -17.24
N THR A 223 -10.34 -16.62 -17.22
CA THR A 223 -10.97 -15.33 -17.54
C THR A 223 -10.88 -15.06 -19.05
N PRO A 224 -11.80 -14.30 -19.64
CA PRO A 224 -11.78 -13.96 -21.07
C PRO A 224 -10.44 -13.39 -21.56
N LYS A 225 -9.74 -12.60 -20.75
CA LYS A 225 -8.44 -12.01 -21.10
C LYS A 225 -7.24 -12.86 -20.66
N GLY A 226 -7.45 -14.06 -20.12
CA GLY A 226 -6.38 -14.95 -19.69
C GLY A 226 -5.62 -14.45 -18.44
N THR A 227 -6.32 -13.78 -17.54
CA THR A 227 -5.79 -13.30 -16.25
C THR A 227 -5.32 -14.46 -15.37
N ARG A 228 -4.26 -14.26 -14.60
CA ARG A 228 -3.57 -15.31 -13.83
C ARG A 228 -3.45 -14.95 -12.34
N ASN A 229 -3.07 -15.93 -11.54
CA ASN A 229 -2.69 -15.79 -10.12
C ASN A 229 -3.78 -15.09 -9.27
N LYS A 230 -3.39 -14.18 -8.38
CA LYS A 230 -4.28 -13.44 -7.47
C LYS A 230 -5.41 -12.73 -8.22
N ALA A 231 -5.11 -12.07 -9.34
CA ALA A 231 -6.12 -11.39 -10.15
C ALA A 231 -7.20 -12.36 -10.68
N ARG A 232 -6.82 -13.59 -11.11
CA ARG A 232 -7.77 -14.63 -11.52
C ARG A 232 -8.69 -15.04 -10.37
N ALA A 233 -8.12 -15.21 -9.19
CA ALA A 233 -8.87 -15.57 -8.00
C ALA A 233 -9.84 -14.46 -7.56
N LEU A 234 -9.37 -13.21 -7.55
CA LEU A 234 -10.22 -12.04 -7.27
C LEU A 234 -11.34 -11.91 -8.31
N ASN A 235 -11.05 -12.11 -9.61
CA ASN A 235 -12.08 -12.05 -10.64
C ASN A 235 -13.14 -13.14 -10.47
N TYR A 236 -12.76 -14.34 -10.03
CA TYR A 236 -13.72 -15.40 -9.68
C TYR A 236 -14.60 -14.95 -8.50
N ALA A 237 -14.00 -14.40 -7.45
CA ALA A 237 -14.74 -13.96 -6.27
C ALA A 237 -15.77 -12.86 -6.58
N LEU A 238 -15.52 -11.98 -7.54
CA LEU A 238 -16.51 -10.96 -7.96
C LEU A 238 -17.84 -11.56 -8.41
N HIS A 239 -17.81 -12.75 -9.00
CA HIS A 239 -19.00 -13.41 -9.54
C HIS A 239 -19.65 -14.40 -8.57
N TYR A 240 -18.83 -14.97 -7.67
CA TYR A 240 -19.25 -16.09 -6.82
C TYR A 240 -19.19 -15.79 -5.31
N SER A 241 -18.83 -14.58 -4.92
CA SER A 241 -18.96 -14.12 -3.54
C SER A 241 -20.43 -13.84 -3.25
N PRO A 242 -20.96 -14.31 -2.10
CA PRO A 242 -22.33 -14.07 -1.67
C PRO A 242 -22.52 -12.67 -1.04
N LEU A 243 -21.51 -11.82 -1.06
CA LEU A 243 -21.61 -10.47 -0.49
C LEU A 243 -22.64 -9.61 -1.22
N PRO A 244 -23.50 -8.89 -0.48
CA PRO A 244 -24.35 -7.89 -1.06
C PRO A 244 -23.55 -6.74 -1.68
N ASP A 245 -24.13 -6.02 -2.62
CA ASP A 245 -23.44 -4.97 -3.38
C ASP A 245 -23.00 -3.79 -2.51
N ASP A 246 -23.71 -3.52 -1.41
CA ASP A 246 -23.42 -2.46 -0.44
C ASP A 246 -22.41 -2.89 0.66
N ALA A 247 -21.97 -4.15 0.66
CA ALA A 247 -20.91 -4.58 1.57
C ALA A 247 -19.56 -3.91 1.23
N TRP A 248 -18.76 -3.67 2.24
CA TRP A 248 -17.40 -3.16 2.09
C TRP A 248 -16.38 -4.28 2.17
N ILE A 249 -15.36 -4.22 1.37
CA ILE A 249 -14.30 -5.23 1.25
C ILE A 249 -12.99 -4.61 1.69
N VAL A 250 -12.25 -5.33 2.53
CA VAL A 250 -10.87 -5.03 2.89
C VAL A 250 -9.99 -6.14 2.32
N HIS A 251 -9.20 -5.81 1.29
CA HIS A 251 -8.28 -6.77 0.69
C HIS A 251 -7.08 -7.03 1.59
N LEU A 252 -6.77 -8.31 1.76
CA LEU A 252 -5.64 -8.79 2.52
C LEU A 252 -4.85 -9.83 1.71
N ASP A 253 -3.53 -9.83 1.87
CA ASP A 253 -2.69 -10.96 1.52
C ASP A 253 -2.71 -12.01 2.64
N GLU A 254 -2.26 -13.23 2.39
CA GLU A 254 -2.37 -14.34 3.35
C GLU A 254 -1.63 -14.10 4.67
N GLU A 255 -0.66 -13.18 4.68
CA GLU A 255 0.15 -12.80 5.83
C GLU A 255 -0.22 -11.43 6.42
N SER A 256 -1.19 -10.73 5.86
CA SER A 256 -1.57 -9.38 6.29
C SER A 256 -2.53 -9.44 7.48
N GLN A 257 -2.16 -8.83 8.59
CA GLN A 257 -2.94 -8.88 9.84
C GLN A 257 -3.44 -7.49 10.25
N PRO A 258 -4.74 -7.34 10.57
CA PRO A 258 -5.25 -6.09 11.10
C PRO A 258 -4.68 -5.81 12.49
N THR A 259 -4.32 -4.54 12.77
CA THR A 259 -4.04 -4.06 14.11
C THR A 259 -5.31 -3.51 14.76
N PRO A 260 -5.35 -3.31 16.09
CA PRO A 260 -6.52 -2.70 16.76
C PRO A 260 -6.90 -1.33 16.19
N SER A 261 -5.94 -0.61 15.60
CA SER A 261 -6.14 0.75 15.06
C SER A 261 -6.89 0.79 13.73
N ILE A 262 -6.91 -0.31 12.95
CA ILE A 262 -7.52 -0.34 11.62
C ILE A 262 -9.04 -0.30 11.67
N ILE A 263 -9.65 -0.96 12.68
CA ILE A 263 -11.11 -1.10 12.80
C ILE A 263 -11.82 0.25 12.86
N PRO A 264 -11.46 1.17 13.79
CA PRO A 264 -12.08 2.48 13.81
C PRO A 264 -11.72 3.36 12.60
N GLY A 265 -10.57 3.11 11.95
CA GLY A 265 -10.19 3.78 10.69
C GLY A 265 -11.13 3.42 9.55
N ILE A 266 -11.37 2.12 9.35
CA ILE A 266 -12.30 1.60 8.35
C ILE A 266 -13.73 2.11 8.63
N ALA A 267 -14.21 1.98 9.87
CA ALA A 267 -15.56 2.41 10.22
C ALA A 267 -15.79 3.91 9.94
N ARG A 268 -14.80 4.75 10.24
CA ARG A 268 -14.86 6.19 9.92
C ARG A 268 -14.88 6.45 8.43
N MET A 269 -13.97 5.82 7.67
CA MET A 269 -13.93 5.94 6.23
C MET A 269 -15.28 5.57 5.62
N ILE A 270 -15.84 4.41 5.99
CA ILE A 270 -17.14 3.96 5.49
C ILE A 270 -18.23 4.98 5.83
N THR A 271 -18.27 5.50 7.07
CA THR A 271 -19.24 6.53 7.47
C THR A 271 -19.14 7.78 6.57
N GLU A 272 -17.93 8.25 6.30
CA GLU A 272 -17.69 9.43 5.47
C GLU A 272 -18.07 9.18 4.01
N GLU A 273 -17.76 8.00 3.47
CA GLU A 273 -18.05 7.64 2.08
C GLU A 273 -19.55 7.40 1.85
N GLU A 274 -20.24 6.73 2.75
CA GLU A 274 -21.70 6.54 2.67
C GLU A 274 -22.44 7.87 2.81
N ALA A 275 -22.01 8.73 3.73
CA ALA A 275 -22.63 10.05 3.91
C ALA A 275 -22.42 10.98 2.71
N SER A 276 -21.28 10.89 2.03
CA SER A 276 -20.96 11.73 0.86
C SER A 276 -21.45 11.13 -0.47
N GLY A 277 -21.73 9.83 -0.52
CA GLY A 277 -22.07 9.09 -1.74
C GLY A 277 -20.91 8.98 -2.75
N GLN A 278 -19.68 9.39 -2.38
CA GLN A 278 -18.53 9.37 -3.29
C GLN A 278 -17.97 7.96 -3.50
N LEU A 279 -18.06 7.10 -2.48
CA LEU A 279 -17.65 5.69 -2.50
C LEU A 279 -16.22 5.52 -3.05
N ARG A 280 -15.30 6.31 -2.49
CA ARG A 280 -13.89 6.30 -2.86
C ARG A 280 -13.21 5.01 -2.42
N ILE A 281 -12.09 4.70 -3.07
CA ILE A 281 -11.23 3.57 -2.75
C ILE A 281 -10.26 3.99 -1.66
N GLY A 282 -10.31 3.31 -0.51
CA GLY A 282 -9.48 3.60 0.64
C GLY A 282 -8.16 2.82 0.63
N GLN A 283 -7.07 3.46 1.08
CA GLN A 283 -5.81 2.79 1.41
C GLN A 283 -5.11 3.48 2.57
N GLY A 284 -4.42 2.72 3.42
CA GLY A 284 -3.72 3.21 4.60
C GLY A 284 -2.30 2.67 4.71
N ILE A 285 -1.72 2.75 5.90
CA ILE A 285 -0.31 2.43 6.17
C ILE A 285 -0.13 0.94 6.45
N ILE A 286 0.93 0.37 5.86
CA ILE A 286 1.42 -0.97 6.16
C ILE A 286 2.68 -0.87 7.05
N VAL A 287 2.72 -1.68 8.12
CA VAL A 287 3.84 -1.77 9.07
C VAL A 287 4.44 -3.18 9.05
N TYR A 288 5.74 -3.29 9.37
CA TYR A 288 6.53 -4.52 9.24
C TYR A 288 7.17 -4.94 10.55
N HIS A 289 6.66 -4.51 11.70
CA HIS A 289 7.32 -4.70 13.00
C HIS A 289 7.22 -6.13 13.57
N ARG A 290 6.37 -7.00 13.02
CA ARG A 290 6.13 -8.36 13.53
C ARG A 290 7.41 -9.19 13.60
N ASP A 291 8.22 -9.13 12.56
CA ASP A 291 9.41 -9.94 12.44
C ASP A 291 10.67 -9.29 13.06
N TRP A 292 10.51 -8.20 13.83
CA TRP A 292 11.63 -7.44 14.39
C TRP A 292 12.62 -8.28 15.18
N LYS A 293 12.14 -9.29 15.93
CA LYS A 293 13.00 -10.16 16.73
C LYS A 293 13.75 -11.20 15.90
N ASN A 294 13.08 -11.77 14.89
CA ASN A 294 13.61 -12.91 14.12
C ASN A 294 14.36 -12.45 12.87
N HIS A 295 13.88 -11.40 12.21
CA HIS A 295 14.42 -10.90 10.96
C HIS A 295 14.62 -9.36 10.98
N PRO A 296 15.42 -8.82 11.95
CA PRO A 296 15.57 -7.37 12.12
C PRO A 296 16.15 -6.68 10.88
N PHE A 297 17.07 -7.34 10.16
CA PHE A 297 17.68 -6.80 8.95
C PHE A 297 16.64 -6.50 7.87
N PHE A 298 15.75 -7.45 7.56
CA PHE A 298 14.70 -7.25 6.55
C PHE A 298 13.58 -6.36 7.04
N THR A 299 13.25 -6.38 8.33
CA THR A 299 12.35 -5.41 8.95
C THR A 299 12.85 -3.98 8.77
N LEU A 300 14.16 -3.74 9.00
CA LEU A 300 14.78 -2.43 8.75
C LEU A 300 14.73 -2.05 7.28
N SER A 301 14.94 -3.00 6.35
CA SER A 301 14.88 -2.73 4.91
C SER A 301 13.48 -2.32 4.45
N ASP A 302 12.42 -2.89 5.06
CA ASP A 302 11.03 -2.59 4.70
C ASP A 302 10.47 -1.32 5.38
N CYS A 303 11.20 -0.71 6.33
CA CYS A 303 10.80 0.57 6.93
C CYS A 303 10.63 1.70 5.91
N ILE A 304 11.33 1.65 4.76
CA ILE A 304 11.14 2.60 3.66
C ILE A 304 9.71 2.53 3.10
N ARG A 305 9.09 1.33 3.05
CA ARG A 305 7.72 1.14 2.57
C ARG A 305 6.72 1.87 3.48
N THR A 306 6.81 1.63 4.80
CA THR A 306 6.01 2.39 5.78
C THR A 306 6.24 3.89 5.67
N GLY A 307 7.48 4.33 5.44
CA GLY A 307 7.81 5.73 5.22
C GLY A 307 7.17 6.30 3.94
N SER A 308 7.20 5.53 2.84
CA SER A 308 6.55 5.91 1.58
C SER A 308 5.03 5.95 1.68
N ASP A 309 4.43 5.16 2.58
CA ASP A 309 3.00 5.27 2.87
C ASP A 309 2.67 6.58 3.58
N LEU A 310 3.54 7.04 4.51
CA LEU A 310 3.43 8.36 5.13
C LEU A 310 3.67 9.51 4.15
N GLY A 311 4.48 9.29 3.11
CA GLY A 311 4.85 10.25 2.08
C GLY A 311 3.93 10.17 0.86
N ARG A 312 4.44 9.61 -0.23
CA ARG A 312 3.78 9.63 -1.55
C ARG A 312 2.42 8.92 -1.60
N LEU A 313 2.21 7.85 -0.80
CA LEU A 313 0.88 7.23 -0.74
C LEU A 313 -0.11 8.18 -0.07
N PHE A 314 0.23 8.78 1.07
CA PHE A 314 -0.62 9.77 1.72
C PHE A 314 -0.95 10.94 0.79
N LEU A 315 0.05 11.48 0.07
CA LEU A 315 -0.17 12.51 -0.95
C LEU A 315 -1.18 12.04 -2.01
N SER A 316 -0.97 10.83 -2.56
CA SER A 316 -1.84 10.21 -3.57
C SER A 316 -3.30 10.13 -3.09
N MET A 317 -3.51 9.62 -1.88
CA MET A 317 -4.85 9.49 -1.29
C MET A 317 -5.49 10.86 -1.00
N ARG A 318 -4.68 11.85 -0.62
CA ARG A 318 -5.19 13.22 -0.36
C ARG A 318 -5.65 13.95 -1.62
N ILE A 319 -4.99 13.72 -2.75
CA ILE A 319 -5.42 14.29 -4.05
C ILE A 319 -6.44 13.40 -4.77
N GLY A 320 -6.73 12.21 -4.22
CA GLY A 320 -7.72 11.28 -4.75
C GLY A 320 -7.26 10.47 -5.97
N VAL A 321 -5.95 10.38 -6.23
CA VAL A 321 -5.39 9.68 -7.40
C VAL A 321 -4.20 8.82 -6.97
N PRO A 322 -4.16 7.51 -7.27
CA PRO A 322 -3.05 6.63 -6.92
C PRO A 322 -1.85 6.88 -7.84
N LEU A 323 -1.12 7.99 -7.64
CA LEU A 323 -0.02 8.45 -8.51
C LEU A 323 1.04 7.38 -8.77
N PHE A 324 1.25 6.49 -7.81
CA PHE A 324 2.29 5.45 -7.84
C PHE A 324 1.72 4.02 -7.80
N GLY A 325 0.43 3.86 -8.10
CA GLY A 325 -0.32 2.61 -7.94
C GLY A 325 -0.91 2.44 -6.54
N LEU A 326 -1.66 1.34 -6.36
CA LEU A 326 -2.17 0.88 -5.07
C LEU A 326 -1.34 -0.31 -4.58
N HIS A 327 -1.35 -0.57 -3.28
CA HIS A 327 -0.83 -1.81 -2.70
C HIS A 327 -1.87 -2.93 -2.81
N GLY A 328 -1.42 -4.18 -2.87
CA GLY A 328 -2.30 -5.36 -3.01
C GLY A 328 -3.07 -5.70 -1.74
N SER A 329 -2.67 -5.17 -0.60
CA SER A 329 -3.36 -5.28 0.68
C SER A 329 -3.73 -3.91 1.23
N TYR A 330 -4.68 -3.89 2.20
CA TYR A 330 -5.26 -2.67 2.77
C TYR A 330 -6.01 -1.80 1.76
N ILE A 331 -6.57 -2.38 0.70
CA ILE A 331 -7.55 -1.70 -0.15
C ILE A 331 -8.91 -1.86 0.51
N VAL A 332 -9.60 -0.74 0.75
CA VAL A 332 -10.97 -0.70 1.29
C VAL A 332 -11.89 -0.17 0.20
N VAL A 333 -12.82 -0.99 -0.26
CA VAL A 333 -13.70 -0.67 -1.39
C VAL A 333 -15.08 -1.28 -1.21
N ARG A 334 -16.13 -0.62 -1.69
CA ARG A 334 -17.48 -1.20 -1.69
C ARG A 334 -17.63 -2.19 -2.84
N ASN A 335 -18.34 -3.30 -2.61
CA ASN A 335 -18.42 -4.44 -3.51
C ASN A 335 -18.97 -4.08 -4.91
N ASP A 336 -19.97 -3.22 -5.00
CA ASP A 336 -20.50 -2.72 -6.28
C ASP A 336 -19.49 -1.85 -7.05
N VAL A 337 -18.65 -1.09 -6.34
CA VAL A 337 -17.56 -0.30 -6.93
C VAL A 337 -16.48 -1.21 -7.48
N GLU A 338 -16.10 -2.24 -6.74
CA GLU A 338 -15.11 -3.22 -7.19
C GLU A 338 -15.54 -3.94 -8.46
N LYS A 339 -16.82 -4.35 -8.53
CA LYS A 339 -17.43 -5.04 -9.67
C LYS A 339 -17.45 -4.22 -10.96
N GLN A 340 -17.42 -2.88 -10.89
CA GLN A 340 -17.50 -2.04 -12.09
C GLN A 340 -16.35 -2.25 -13.08
N VAL A 341 -15.17 -2.57 -12.60
CA VAL A 341 -13.97 -2.79 -13.42
C VAL A 341 -13.59 -4.27 -13.44
N GLY A 342 -13.66 -4.91 -12.27
CA GLY A 342 -13.21 -6.29 -12.07
C GLY A 342 -11.70 -6.46 -12.18
N PHE A 343 -11.26 -7.73 -12.12
CA PHE A 343 -9.83 -8.09 -12.14
C PHE A 343 -9.43 -8.88 -13.39
N ASP A 344 -10.23 -8.85 -14.45
CA ASP A 344 -9.81 -9.43 -15.72
C ASP A 344 -8.83 -8.51 -16.47
N VAL A 345 -7.64 -8.40 -15.89
CA VAL A 345 -6.55 -7.48 -16.31
C VAL A 345 -5.58 -8.10 -17.30
N GLY A 346 -5.85 -9.34 -17.74
CA GLY A 346 -4.99 -10.10 -18.64
C GLY A 346 -3.65 -10.54 -18.02
N PRO A 347 -2.79 -11.25 -18.76
CA PRO A 347 -1.51 -11.73 -18.25
C PRO A 347 -0.56 -10.62 -17.82
N VAL A 348 -0.63 -9.48 -18.51
CA VAL A 348 0.23 -8.31 -18.23
C VAL A 348 -0.08 -7.69 -16.89
N GLY A 349 -1.37 -7.47 -16.59
CA GLY A 349 -1.83 -6.90 -15.33
C GLY A 349 -1.77 -7.88 -14.15
N SER A 350 -1.65 -9.18 -14.40
CA SER A 350 -1.72 -10.22 -13.35
C SER A 350 -0.54 -10.24 -12.37
N ILE A 351 0.54 -9.49 -12.63
CA ILE A 351 1.73 -9.47 -11.76
C ILE A 351 1.59 -8.43 -10.65
N THR A 352 0.90 -7.32 -10.96
CA THR A 352 0.60 -6.18 -10.06
C THR A 352 -0.82 -5.73 -10.36
N GLU A 353 -1.77 -6.62 -10.06
CA GLU A 353 -3.19 -6.46 -10.36
C GLU A 353 -3.80 -5.26 -9.63
N ASP A 354 -3.30 -4.97 -8.45
CA ASP A 354 -3.66 -3.86 -7.58
C ASP A 354 -3.45 -2.49 -8.25
N ALA A 355 -2.25 -2.25 -8.76
CA ALA A 355 -1.92 -1.02 -9.46
C ALA A 355 -2.70 -0.92 -10.79
N PHE A 356 -2.81 -2.02 -11.53
CA PHE A 356 -3.54 -2.04 -12.80
C PHE A 356 -5.03 -1.72 -12.59
N TRP A 357 -5.67 -2.42 -11.65
CA TRP A 357 -7.05 -2.21 -11.26
C TRP A 357 -7.31 -0.79 -10.75
N GLY A 358 -6.42 -0.27 -9.89
CA GLY A 358 -6.53 1.10 -9.37
C GLY A 358 -6.57 2.16 -10.46
N TYR A 359 -5.73 2.04 -11.50
CA TYR A 359 -5.77 2.97 -12.63
C TYR A 359 -7.02 2.83 -13.49
N GLN A 360 -7.53 1.61 -13.69
CA GLN A 360 -8.79 1.40 -14.40
C GLN A 360 -9.98 2.05 -13.64
N GLN A 361 -9.99 1.99 -12.31
CA GLN A 361 -10.98 2.69 -11.50
C GLN A 361 -10.89 4.23 -11.69
N MET A 362 -9.68 4.79 -11.82
CA MET A 362 -9.51 6.22 -12.12
C MET A 362 -10.05 6.58 -13.52
N GLU A 363 -9.88 5.70 -14.50
CA GLU A 363 -10.38 5.95 -15.86
C GLU A 363 -11.90 6.08 -15.92
N ILE A 364 -12.63 5.35 -15.07
CA ILE A 364 -14.10 5.45 -14.95
C ILE A 364 -14.55 6.53 -13.95
N GLY A 365 -13.63 7.37 -13.46
CA GLY A 365 -13.95 8.53 -12.61
C GLY A 365 -13.93 8.26 -11.10
N ARG A 366 -13.57 7.03 -10.64
CA ARG A 366 -13.44 6.76 -9.21
C ARG A 366 -12.23 7.48 -8.63
N ARG A 367 -12.29 7.77 -7.34
CA ARG A 367 -11.24 8.48 -6.60
C ARG A 367 -10.74 7.62 -5.45
N CYS A 368 -9.57 7.99 -4.92
CA CYS A 368 -9.02 7.37 -3.72
C CYS A 368 -9.20 8.25 -2.50
N CYS A 369 -9.10 7.66 -1.30
CA CYS A 369 -9.06 8.38 -0.04
C CYS A 369 -8.15 7.68 0.97
N TRP A 370 -7.78 8.41 2.01
CA TRP A 370 -6.93 7.89 3.08
C TRP A 370 -7.75 7.14 4.13
N VAL A 371 -7.23 5.98 4.57
CA VAL A 371 -7.77 5.21 5.70
C VAL A 371 -6.78 5.29 6.87
N ASP A 372 -7.27 5.68 8.03
CA ASP A 372 -6.48 5.68 9.25
C ASP A 372 -6.28 4.26 9.80
N GLY A 373 -5.20 4.05 10.57
CA GLY A 373 -4.86 2.78 11.17
C GLY A 373 -3.76 2.04 10.42
N TYR A 374 -3.30 0.93 10.99
CA TYR A 374 -2.17 0.18 10.49
C TYR A 374 -2.56 -1.26 10.15
N LEU A 375 -2.15 -1.72 8.97
CA LEU A 375 -2.13 -3.12 8.62
C LEU A 375 -0.71 -3.65 8.85
N GLU A 376 -0.58 -4.82 9.47
CA GLU A 376 0.71 -5.44 9.73
C GLU A 376 1.00 -6.50 8.67
N GLU A 377 2.18 -6.44 8.06
CA GLU A 377 2.70 -7.46 7.13
C GLU A 377 4.01 -8.07 7.60
N GLN A 378 4.35 -9.22 7.05
CA GLN A 378 5.66 -9.83 7.22
C GLN A 378 6.68 -9.23 6.26
N CYS A 379 7.91 -9.03 6.73
CA CYS A 379 9.03 -8.75 5.85
C CYS A 379 9.49 -10.03 5.11
N THR A 380 10.35 -9.87 4.10
CA THR A 380 11.05 -11.00 3.50
C THR A 380 12.05 -11.59 4.51
N GLN A 381 12.31 -12.89 4.42
CA GLN A 381 13.19 -13.58 5.39
C GLN A 381 14.55 -13.94 4.81
N SER A 382 14.74 -13.79 3.49
CA SER A 382 16.00 -14.10 2.82
C SER A 382 16.38 -13.08 1.75
N PRO A 383 17.69 -12.89 1.45
CA PRO A 383 18.13 -12.04 0.33
C PRO A 383 17.55 -12.49 -1.02
N SER A 384 17.44 -13.80 -1.24
CA SER A 384 16.87 -14.37 -2.47
C SER A 384 15.39 -13.97 -2.65
N ASP A 385 14.60 -14.06 -1.58
CA ASP A 385 13.19 -13.70 -1.62
C ASP A 385 12.99 -12.20 -1.77
N PHE A 386 13.85 -11.39 -1.11
CA PHE A 386 13.87 -9.95 -1.31
C PHE A 386 14.09 -9.59 -2.78
N VAL A 387 15.15 -10.12 -3.39
CA VAL A 387 15.47 -9.85 -4.81
C VAL A 387 14.35 -10.30 -5.75
N LYS A 388 13.77 -11.50 -5.54
CA LYS A 388 12.66 -12.01 -6.35
C LYS A 388 11.40 -11.16 -6.18
N GLN A 389 11.09 -10.70 -4.97
CA GLN A 389 9.93 -9.85 -4.70
C GLN A 389 10.08 -8.50 -5.39
N ARG A 390 11.22 -7.81 -5.24
CA ARG A 390 11.50 -6.52 -5.89
C ARG A 390 11.53 -6.63 -7.42
N ARG A 391 12.16 -7.69 -7.95
CA ARG A 391 12.13 -8.01 -9.38
C ARG A 391 10.69 -8.11 -9.89
N ARG A 392 9.82 -8.82 -9.17
CA ARG A 392 8.40 -8.97 -9.53
C ARG A 392 7.71 -7.61 -9.55
N TRP A 393 7.86 -6.82 -8.52
CA TRP A 393 7.23 -5.50 -8.41
C TRP A 393 7.70 -4.58 -9.53
N PHE A 394 9.01 -4.45 -9.74
CA PHE A 394 9.53 -3.64 -10.82
C PHE A 394 9.00 -4.09 -12.19
N SER A 395 9.06 -5.40 -12.47
CA SER A 395 8.58 -5.95 -13.75
C SER A 395 7.07 -5.75 -13.97
N GLY A 396 6.28 -5.80 -12.91
CA GLY A 396 4.83 -5.57 -12.96
C GLY A 396 4.51 -4.09 -13.15
N LEU A 397 5.05 -3.23 -12.29
CA LEU A 397 4.75 -1.79 -12.31
C LEU A 397 5.21 -1.10 -13.59
N ILE A 398 6.36 -1.49 -14.18
CA ILE A 398 6.77 -0.94 -15.48
C ILE A 398 5.80 -1.33 -16.60
N LYS A 399 5.27 -2.57 -16.57
CA LYS A 399 4.23 -2.99 -17.51
C LYS A 399 2.95 -2.18 -17.34
N VAL A 400 2.53 -1.93 -16.11
CA VAL A 400 1.38 -1.06 -15.83
C VAL A 400 1.64 0.35 -16.36
N ALA A 401 2.80 0.94 -16.08
CA ALA A 401 3.16 2.28 -16.54
C ALA A 401 3.14 2.41 -18.07
N VAL A 402 3.55 1.36 -18.79
CA VAL A 402 3.67 1.39 -20.26
C VAL A 402 2.40 0.88 -20.94
N GLN A 403 1.77 -0.19 -20.44
CA GLN A 403 0.78 -0.98 -21.18
C GLN A 403 -0.65 -0.91 -20.60
N ALA A 404 -0.88 -0.30 -19.41
CA ALA A 404 -2.23 -0.18 -18.90
C ALA A 404 -3.13 0.58 -19.89
N PRO A 405 -4.34 0.09 -20.22
CA PRO A 405 -5.24 0.70 -21.19
C PRO A 405 -6.00 1.88 -20.58
N VAL A 406 -5.25 2.84 -20.06
CA VAL A 406 -5.75 4.06 -19.43
C VAL A 406 -4.99 5.27 -19.94
N LYS A 407 -5.57 6.47 -19.82
CA LYS A 407 -4.95 7.72 -20.29
C LYS A 407 -3.58 7.93 -19.64
N LEU A 408 -2.62 8.43 -20.41
CA LEU A 408 -1.24 8.65 -19.98
C LEU A 408 -1.16 9.50 -18.71
N ARG A 409 -2.04 10.50 -18.56
CA ARG A 409 -2.08 11.38 -17.38
C ARG A 409 -2.18 10.64 -16.05
N TRP A 410 -2.80 9.46 -16.02
CA TRP A 410 -2.97 8.67 -14.80
C TRP A 410 -1.71 7.88 -14.44
N ARG A 411 -0.94 7.45 -15.43
CA ARG A 411 0.21 6.57 -15.25
C ARG A 411 1.57 7.25 -15.42
N ILE A 412 1.60 8.55 -15.78
CA ILE A 412 2.85 9.28 -16.02
C ILE A 412 3.76 9.32 -14.78
N MET A 413 3.19 9.55 -13.61
CA MET A 413 3.95 9.61 -12.36
C MET A 413 4.52 8.24 -11.96
N LEU A 414 3.77 7.16 -12.22
CA LEU A 414 4.30 5.81 -12.09
C LEU A 414 5.45 5.60 -13.07
N GLY A 415 5.32 6.02 -14.33
CA GLY A 415 6.37 5.95 -15.34
C GLY A 415 7.65 6.68 -14.92
N VAL A 416 7.53 7.90 -14.41
CA VAL A 416 8.65 8.67 -13.86
C VAL A 416 9.32 7.95 -12.68
N SER A 417 8.51 7.38 -11.78
CA SER A 417 9.04 6.60 -10.65
C SER A 417 9.74 5.31 -11.11
N MET A 418 9.21 4.63 -12.13
CA MET A 418 9.83 3.43 -12.70
C MET A 418 11.14 3.76 -13.43
N LEU A 419 11.20 4.89 -14.14
CA LEU A 419 12.44 5.37 -14.75
C LEU A 419 13.50 5.66 -13.68
N ALA A 420 13.13 6.36 -12.62
CA ALA A 420 14.03 6.62 -11.48
C ALA A 420 14.57 5.29 -10.89
N TRP A 421 13.69 4.31 -10.71
CA TRP A 421 14.09 3.01 -10.17
C TRP A 421 14.95 2.21 -11.16
N ALA A 422 14.66 2.28 -12.47
CA ALA A 422 15.49 1.68 -13.53
C ALA A 422 16.91 2.26 -13.58
N LEU A 423 17.06 3.55 -13.32
CA LEU A 423 18.36 4.24 -13.30
C LEU A 423 19.13 4.07 -11.97
N ALA A 424 18.49 3.55 -10.91
CA ALA A 424 19.12 3.39 -9.60
C ALA A 424 20.41 2.55 -9.63
N PRO A 425 20.54 1.42 -10.38
CA PRO A 425 21.80 0.69 -10.49
C PRO A 425 22.94 1.53 -11.06
N LEU A 426 22.65 2.35 -12.08
CA LEU A 426 23.64 3.23 -12.70
C LEU A 426 24.02 4.38 -11.77
N ALA A 427 23.04 5.00 -11.10
CA ALA A 427 23.27 6.05 -10.10
C ALA A 427 24.12 5.51 -8.94
N TRP A 428 23.87 4.28 -8.50
CA TRP A 428 24.64 3.62 -7.45
C TRP A 428 26.08 3.35 -7.89
N GLY A 429 26.27 2.78 -9.10
CA GLY A 429 27.59 2.57 -9.70
C GLY A 429 28.38 3.86 -9.85
N TYR A 430 27.73 4.95 -10.33
CA TYR A 430 28.33 6.27 -10.39
C TYR A 430 28.72 6.79 -9.00
N THR A 431 27.88 6.60 -7.99
CA THR A 431 28.17 7.03 -6.61
C THR A 431 29.46 6.36 -6.07
N ILE A 432 29.59 5.03 -6.24
CA ILE A 432 30.81 4.31 -5.84
C ILE A 432 32.02 4.82 -6.63
N GLY A 433 31.90 4.92 -7.95
CA GLY A 433 32.97 5.38 -8.82
C GLY A 433 33.41 6.79 -8.45
N HIS A 434 32.46 7.70 -8.23
CA HIS A 434 32.73 9.07 -7.81
C HIS A 434 33.39 9.12 -6.41
N PHE A 435 32.98 8.26 -5.48
CA PHE A 435 33.60 8.18 -4.16
C PHE A 435 35.09 7.78 -4.25
N ILE A 436 35.44 6.87 -5.19
CA ILE A 436 36.83 6.40 -5.37
C ILE A 436 37.66 7.42 -6.17
N THR A 437 37.13 7.94 -7.27
CA THR A 437 37.89 8.77 -8.23
C THR A 437 37.78 10.27 -8.00
N GLY A 438 36.77 10.71 -7.25
CA GLY A 438 36.41 12.11 -7.15
C GLY A 438 35.82 12.64 -8.48
N GLY A 439 35.95 13.93 -8.68
CA GLY A 439 35.54 14.62 -9.89
C GLY A 439 34.64 15.84 -9.63
N TYR A 440 34.44 16.62 -10.68
CA TYR A 440 33.56 17.78 -10.61
C TYR A 440 32.10 17.37 -10.60
N VAL A 441 31.33 17.95 -9.71
CA VAL A 441 29.87 17.91 -9.74
C VAL A 441 29.36 19.35 -9.65
N ASP A 442 28.50 19.73 -10.59
CA ASP A 442 27.87 21.04 -10.57
C ASP A 442 27.19 21.30 -9.21
N PRO A 443 27.40 22.48 -8.60
CA PRO A 443 26.87 22.80 -7.27
C PRO A 443 25.34 22.67 -7.18
N ALA A 444 24.59 23.01 -8.23
CA ALA A 444 23.13 22.88 -8.25
C ALA A 444 22.71 21.38 -8.31
N VAL A 445 23.38 20.60 -9.16
CA VAL A 445 23.17 19.13 -9.22
C VAL A 445 23.45 18.50 -7.86
N ARG A 446 24.57 18.87 -7.22
CA ARG A 446 24.94 18.39 -5.88
C ARG A 446 23.88 18.75 -4.83
N ALA A 447 23.39 20.00 -4.84
CA ALA A 447 22.37 20.45 -3.90
C ALA A 447 21.07 19.66 -4.05
N LEU A 448 20.58 19.51 -5.28
CA LEU A 448 19.36 18.77 -5.58
C LEU A 448 19.50 17.26 -5.26
N ALA A 449 20.65 16.66 -5.59
CA ALA A 449 20.96 15.28 -5.27
C ALA A 449 21.00 15.03 -3.75
N ASN A 450 21.69 15.89 -2.99
CA ASN A 450 21.72 15.80 -1.53
C ASN A 450 20.32 15.97 -0.93
N GLY A 451 19.50 16.88 -1.47
CA GLY A 451 18.11 17.05 -1.09
C GLY A 451 17.30 15.78 -1.32
N SER A 452 17.36 15.19 -2.51
CA SER A 452 16.67 13.94 -2.84
C SER A 452 17.12 12.78 -1.95
N PHE A 453 18.43 12.66 -1.70
CA PHE A 453 18.96 11.61 -0.84
C PHE A 453 18.58 11.82 0.63
N ALA A 454 18.53 13.06 1.10
CA ALA A 454 18.03 13.39 2.43
C ALA A 454 16.55 13.03 2.58
N VAL A 455 15.73 13.22 1.56
CA VAL A 455 14.32 12.77 1.56
C VAL A 455 14.26 11.25 1.74
N TYR A 456 15.06 10.47 1.01
CA TYR A 456 15.12 9.00 1.16
C TYR A 456 15.44 8.60 2.61
N ILE A 457 16.45 9.22 3.23
CA ILE A 457 16.83 8.96 4.62
C ILE A 457 15.68 9.31 5.57
N VAL A 458 15.11 10.50 5.44
CA VAL A 458 14.05 11.00 6.34
C VAL A 458 12.77 10.18 6.18
N THR A 459 12.43 9.78 4.95
CA THR A 459 11.29 8.87 4.69
C THR A 459 11.47 7.56 5.44
N THR A 460 12.64 6.94 5.34
CA THR A 460 12.88 5.68 6.04
C THR A 460 12.90 5.85 7.56
N LEU A 461 13.52 6.91 8.07
CA LEU A 461 13.51 7.20 9.51
C LEU A 461 12.09 7.47 10.03
N ALA A 462 11.22 8.08 9.23
CA ALA A 462 9.80 8.25 9.57
C ALA A 462 9.07 6.90 9.65
N GLY A 463 9.28 6.02 8.68
CA GLY A 463 8.74 4.65 8.70
C GLY A 463 9.32 3.82 9.85
N LEU A 464 10.62 3.89 10.08
CA LEU A 464 11.29 3.22 11.21
C LEU A 464 10.70 3.67 12.55
N ARG A 465 10.42 4.98 12.70
CA ARG A 465 9.78 5.52 13.91
C ARG A 465 8.40 4.91 14.14
N VAL A 466 7.59 4.75 13.09
CA VAL A 466 6.26 4.12 13.20
C VAL A 466 6.42 2.65 13.60
N ASN A 467 7.25 1.88 12.91
CA ASN A 467 7.48 0.47 13.21
C ASN A 467 8.02 0.27 14.64
N MET A 468 8.93 1.12 15.12
CA MET A 468 9.39 1.09 16.51
C MET A 468 8.27 1.38 17.51
N ASN A 469 7.35 2.30 17.17
CA ASN A 469 6.21 2.61 18.03
C ASN A 469 5.27 1.43 18.16
N GLU A 470 4.91 0.80 17.04
CA GLU A 470 4.02 -0.36 16.99
C GLU A 470 4.67 -1.58 17.67
N HIS A 471 5.97 -1.78 17.52
CA HIS A 471 6.71 -2.82 18.25
C HIS A 471 6.89 -2.53 19.75
N GLY A 472 6.50 -1.35 20.23
CA GLY A 472 6.62 -0.98 21.64
C GLY A 472 8.01 -0.53 22.08
N ILE A 473 8.93 -0.22 21.15
CA ILE A 473 10.26 0.31 21.46
C ILE A 473 10.11 1.78 21.90
N ARG A 474 10.13 2.04 23.21
CA ARG A 474 9.97 3.39 23.79
C ARG A 474 11.28 4.00 24.27
N ASN A 475 12.27 3.19 24.62
CA ASN A 475 13.56 3.66 25.12
C ASN A 475 14.32 4.49 24.06
N PRO A 476 14.68 5.76 24.34
CA PRO A 476 15.30 6.65 23.37
C PRO A 476 16.68 6.15 22.89
N LEU A 477 17.48 5.55 23.77
CA LEU A 477 18.79 5.02 23.40
C LEU A 477 18.66 3.83 22.42
N LYS A 478 17.70 2.92 22.67
CA LYS A 478 17.40 1.83 21.72
C LYS A 478 16.92 2.38 20.37
N ARG A 479 16.12 3.45 20.38
CA ARG A 479 15.66 4.09 19.13
C ARG A 479 16.81 4.70 18.33
N VAL A 480 17.71 5.42 19.00
CA VAL A 480 18.92 5.96 18.37
C VAL A 480 19.78 4.80 17.84
N GLY A 481 19.99 3.75 18.63
CA GLY A 481 20.73 2.56 18.19
C GLY A 481 20.13 1.97 16.90
N TRP A 482 18.83 1.78 16.80
CA TRP A 482 18.19 1.28 15.59
C TRP A 482 18.31 2.22 14.39
N CYS A 483 18.24 3.54 14.60
CA CYS A 483 18.49 4.52 13.53
C CYS A 483 19.93 4.41 13.01
N LEU A 484 20.92 4.28 13.90
CA LEU A 484 22.34 4.10 13.52
C LEU A 484 22.56 2.75 12.82
N THR A 485 21.94 1.67 13.31
CA THR A 485 21.98 0.36 12.64
C THR A 485 21.42 0.44 11.24
N TRP A 486 20.27 1.10 11.05
CA TRP A 486 19.71 1.29 9.72
C TRP A 486 20.63 2.10 8.81
N LEU A 487 21.20 3.20 9.29
CA LEU A 487 22.15 4.02 8.51
C LEU A 487 23.38 3.20 8.08
N PHE A 488 23.89 2.34 8.97
CA PHE A 488 25.01 1.45 8.66
C PHE A 488 24.63 0.38 7.61
N CYS A 489 23.42 -0.17 7.68
CA CYS A 489 22.93 -1.19 6.72
C CYS A 489 22.43 -0.59 5.40
N MET A 490 22.16 0.71 5.33
CA MET A 490 21.57 1.38 4.16
C MET A 490 22.31 1.12 2.85
N PRO A 491 23.65 1.14 2.77
CA PRO A 491 24.35 0.83 1.51
C PRO A 491 24.04 -0.58 1.01
N VAL A 492 23.90 -1.55 1.93
CA VAL A 492 23.57 -2.94 1.58
C VAL A 492 22.13 -3.03 1.06
N PHE A 493 21.17 -2.35 1.70
CA PHE A 493 19.79 -2.30 1.21
C PHE A 493 19.70 -1.67 -0.19
N SER A 494 20.39 -0.55 -0.42
CA SER A 494 20.45 0.11 -1.73
C SER A 494 21.09 -0.77 -2.81
N LEU A 495 22.12 -1.53 -2.45
CA LEU A 495 22.75 -2.49 -3.37
C LEU A 495 21.80 -3.63 -3.71
N MET A 496 21.11 -4.21 -2.73
CA MET A 496 20.13 -5.27 -2.96
C MET A 496 18.96 -4.82 -3.84
N GLU A 497 18.46 -3.60 -3.65
CA GLU A 497 17.47 -2.98 -4.54
C GLU A 497 18.02 -2.82 -5.97
N SER A 498 19.24 -2.30 -6.11
CA SER A 498 19.89 -2.12 -7.41
C SER A 498 20.10 -3.44 -8.14
N ILE A 499 20.55 -4.50 -7.44
CA ILE A 499 20.68 -5.85 -8.00
C ILE A 499 19.31 -6.37 -8.45
N SER A 500 18.27 -6.15 -7.66
CA SER A 500 16.91 -6.61 -7.99
C SER A 500 16.39 -5.97 -9.28
N VAL A 501 16.63 -4.67 -9.45
CA VAL A 501 16.24 -3.91 -10.65
C VAL A 501 17.08 -4.32 -11.85
N ALA A 502 18.41 -4.42 -11.71
CA ALA A 502 19.29 -4.89 -12.77
C ALA A 502 18.88 -6.29 -13.26
N TYR A 503 18.55 -7.19 -12.32
CA TYR A 503 18.04 -8.51 -12.62
C TYR A 503 16.68 -8.45 -13.34
N ALA A 504 15.79 -7.55 -12.93
CA ALA A 504 14.49 -7.37 -13.60
C ALA A 504 14.62 -6.83 -15.02
N LEU A 505 15.56 -5.92 -15.25
CA LEU A 505 15.86 -5.38 -16.59
C LEU A 505 16.44 -6.46 -17.52
N ALA A 506 17.37 -7.27 -17.00
CA ALA A 506 17.98 -8.36 -17.77
C ALA A 506 17.02 -9.54 -18.01
N ARG A 507 16.20 -9.88 -17.03
CA ARG A 507 15.26 -11.01 -17.06
C ARG A 507 13.95 -10.61 -16.36
N PRO A 508 13.02 -9.96 -17.05
CA PRO A 508 11.74 -9.54 -16.47
C PRO A 508 10.96 -10.73 -15.87
N ALA A 509 10.25 -10.49 -14.78
CA ALA A 509 9.40 -11.51 -14.18
C ALA A 509 8.20 -11.79 -15.11
N THR A 510 7.96 -13.07 -15.40
CA THR A 510 6.84 -13.53 -16.23
C THR A 510 5.73 -14.20 -15.42
N GLY A 511 5.99 -14.52 -14.16
CA GLY A 511 5.07 -15.20 -13.26
C GLY A 511 5.10 -14.66 -11.85
N PHE A 512 4.17 -15.14 -11.05
CA PHE A 512 4.04 -14.80 -9.63
C PHE A 512 4.92 -15.74 -8.79
N HIS A 513 5.93 -15.21 -8.14
CA HIS A 513 6.72 -15.93 -7.16
C HIS A 513 6.12 -15.70 -5.77
N VAL A 514 5.66 -16.77 -5.13
CA VAL A 514 5.24 -16.71 -3.73
C VAL A 514 6.50 -16.68 -2.88
N VAL A 515 6.69 -15.64 -2.12
CA VAL A 515 7.79 -15.50 -1.15
C VAL A 515 7.49 -16.44 0.01
N ARG A 516 8.47 -17.25 0.42
CA ARG A 516 8.37 -18.00 1.67
C ARG A 516 8.46 -17.02 2.83
N LYS A 517 7.48 -17.11 3.70
CA LYS A 517 7.39 -16.23 4.89
C LYS A 517 7.16 -17.08 6.13
#